data_50ee0b3f1a84f9db6db3d11027c3eda4
#
_entry.id   50ee0b3f1a84f9db6db3d11027c3eda4
#
_cell.length_a   1.000
_cell.length_b   1.000
_cell.length_c   1.000
_cell.angle_alpha   90.00
_cell.angle_beta   90.00
_cell.angle_gamma   90.00
#
_symmetry.space_group_name_H-M   'P 1'
#
loop_
_entity.id
_entity.type
_entity.pdbx_description
1 polymer ?
#
loop_
_entity_poly.entity_id
_entity_poly.type
_entity_poly.pdbx_seq_one_letter_code
_entity_poly.pdbx_strand_id
1 'polypeptide(L)'
;MNKKRLLIKLHWFYTLELNQVDLYMAQSKIFKNQDKKLGLFFERIALIEQNHVDNIAKKIRELGGNPTRLGDIVAPNLGKIAGNTMGLSGLKIALKANRLLESKAISDYELLIKDLEKDNSHPELIKVLEHNLVDEHLHTAWFEQELNILNKQKQKKRL
;
A
#
# COMPACT_ATOMS: atom_id res chain seq x y z
N MET A 1 6.37 18.60 -15.18
CA MET A 1 5.41 17.57 -15.75
C MET A 1 4.07 18.27 -16.08
N ASN A 2 3.42 17.97 -17.23
CA ASN A 2 2.12 18.59 -17.52
C ASN A 2 0.99 18.02 -16.62
N LYS A 3 -0.06 18.83 -16.40
CA LYS A 3 -1.20 18.52 -15.52
C LYS A 3 -1.89 17.18 -15.87
N LYS A 4 -2.10 16.88 -17.16
CA LYS A 4 -2.76 15.64 -17.59
C LYS A 4 -1.96 14.41 -17.19
N ARG A 5 -0.64 14.42 -17.39
CA ARG A 5 0.26 13.31 -17.00
C ARG A 5 0.33 13.16 -15.50
N LEU A 6 0.34 14.27 -14.74
CA LEU A 6 0.30 14.24 -13.29
C LEU A 6 -0.98 13.58 -12.76
N LEU A 7 -2.15 13.99 -13.28
CA LEU A 7 -3.43 13.40 -12.90
C LEU A 7 -3.46 11.89 -13.17
N ILE A 8 -2.93 11.41 -14.30
CA ILE A 8 -2.85 9.96 -14.59
C ILE A 8 -2.02 9.25 -13.52
N LYS A 9 -0.85 9.80 -13.14
CA LYS A 9 -0.01 9.23 -12.09
C LYS A 9 -0.72 9.21 -10.72
N LEU A 10 -1.41 10.30 -10.34
CA LEU A 10 -2.16 10.37 -9.09
C LEU A 10 -3.35 9.39 -9.07
N HIS A 11 -4.05 9.19 -10.18
CA HIS A 11 -5.09 8.15 -10.28
C HIS A 11 -4.53 6.73 -10.14
N TRP A 12 -3.30 6.49 -10.63
CA TRP A 12 -2.58 5.24 -10.41
C TRP A 12 -2.35 5.01 -8.91
N PHE A 13 -1.76 6.00 -8.20
CA PHE A 13 -1.56 5.91 -6.75
C PHE A 13 -2.88 5.74 -6.00
N TYR A 14 -3.89 6.56 -6.30
CA TYR A 14 -5.21 6.43 -5.70
C TYR A 14 -5.79 5.01 -5.81
N THR A 15 -5.58 4.38 -6.96
CA THR A 15 -6.02 3.00 -7.20
C THR A 15 -5.19 1.98 -6.42
N LEU A 16 -3.87 2.17 -6.39
CA LEU A 16 -2.95 1.32 -5.66
C LEU A 16 -3.30 1.30 -4.17
N GLU A 17 -3.39 2.47 -3.53
CA GLU A 17 -3.72 2.60 -2.12
C GLU A 17 -5.09 2.03 -1.77
N LEU A 18 -6.12 2.27 -2.57
CA LEU A 18 -7.42 1.64 -2.37
C LEU A 18 -7.37 0.12 -2.41
N ASN A 19 -6.56 -0.45 -3.31
CA ASN A 19 -6.38 -1.91 -3.37
C ASN A 19 -5.62 -2.42 -2.14
N GLN A 20 -4.67 -1.66 -1.59
CA GLN A 20 -3.96 -1.99 -0.36
C GLN A 20 -4.87 -1.90 0.87
N VAL A 21 -5.75 -0.89 0.96
CA VAL A 21 -6.81 -0.84 1.98
C VAL A 21 -7.65 -2.13 1.97
N ASP A 22 -8.19 -2.49 0.80
CA ASP A 22 -9.01 -3.69 0.64
C ASP A 22 -8.25 -4.98 0.99
N LEU A 23 -6.97 -5.06 0.58
CA LEU A 23 -6.05 -6.17 0.83
C LEU A 23 -5.83 -6.37 2.34
N TYR A 24 -5.40 -5.32 3.04
CA TYR A 24 -5.04 -5.40 4.46
C TYR A 24 -6.26 -5.56 5.36
N MET A 25 -7.41 -4.96 5.01
CA MET A 25 -8.67 -5.22 5.71
C MET A 25 -9.13 -6.67 5.57
N ALA A 26 -8.96 -7.29 4.41
CA ALA A 26 -9.27 -8.70 4.21
C ALA A 26 -8.32 -9.60 5.03
N GLN A 27 -7.02 -9.32 5.01
CA GLN A 27 -6.01 -10.05 5.78
C GLN A 27 -6.21 -9.87 7.29
N SER A 28 -6.57 -8.67 7.75
CA SER A 28 -6.90 -8.41 9.16
C SER A 28 -7.98 -9.37 9.65
N LYS A 29 -9.07 -9.52 8.89
CA LYS A 29 -10.18 -10.43 9.26
C LYS A 29 -9.73 -11.90 9.36
N ILE A 30 -8.89 -12.34 8.43
CA ILE A 30 -8.40 -13.72 8.39
C ILE A 30 -7.44 -13.99 9.55
N PHE A 31 -6.45 -13.13 9.75
CA PHE A 31 -5.40 -13.34 10.73
C PHE A 31 -5.84 -13.03 12.16
N LYS A 32 -6.85 -12.18 12.37
CA LYS A 32 -7.41 -11.88 13.71
C LYS A 32 -7.94 -13.12 14.41
N ASN A 33 -8.41 -14.13 13.66
CA ASN A 33 -8.86 -15.41 14.20
C ASN A 33 -7.70 -16.33 14.59
N GLN A 34 -6.50 -16.13 14.04
CA GLN A 34 -5.30 -16.91 14.32
C GLN A 34 -4.44 -16.23 15.41
N ASP A 35 -4.27 -14.94 15.32
CA ASP A 35 -3.55 -14.07 16.25
C ASP A 35 -4.17 -12.68 16.25
N LYS A 36 -4.75 -12.29 17.40
CA LYS A 36 -5.40 -10.98 17.55
C LYS A 36 -4.45 -9.81 17.29
N LYS A 37 -3.18 -9.90 17.71
CA LYS A 37 -2.19 -8.83 17.51
C LYS A 37 -1.89 -8.65 16.03
N LEU A 38 -1.74 -9.76 15.33
CA LEU A 38 -1.48 -9.75 13.89
C LEU A 38 -2.66 -9.16 13.11
N GLY A 39 -3.89 -9.56 13.46
CA GLY A 39 -5.09 -8.97 12.86
C GLY A 39 -5.20 -7.46 13.08
N LEU A 40 -4.93 -6.99 14.31
CA LEU A 40 -4.92 -5.57 14.64
C LEU A 40 -3.81 -4.81 13.87
N PHE A 41 -2.69 -5.46 13.61
CA PHE A 41 -1.61 -4.84 12.85
C PHE A 41 -2.01 -4.60 11.39
N PHE A 42 -2.57 -5.61 10.71
CA PHE A 42 -3.10 -5.42 9.35
C PHE A 42 -4.21 -4.37 9.28
N GLU A 43 -5.08 -4.31 10.30
CA GLU A 43 -6.10 -3.28 10.42
C GLU A 43 -5.46 -1.88 10.51
N ARG A 44 -4.36 -1.76 11.27
CA ARG A 44 -3.63 -0.50 11.41
C ARG A 44 -2.97 -0.05 10.11
N ILE A 45 -2.33 -0.96 9.38
CA ILE A 45 -1.79 -0.66 8.05
C ILE A 45 -2.93 -0.18 7.15
N ALA A 46 -4.05 -0.90 7.07
CA ALA A 46 -5.18 -0.49 6.22
C ALA A 46 -5.71 0.92 6.54
N LEU A 47 -5.67 1.35 7.81
CA LEU A 47 -6.03 2.72 8.19
C LEU A 47 -5.00 3.75 7.72
N ILE A 48 -3.73 3.39 7.69
CA ILE A 48 -2.66 4.26 7.15
C ILE A 48 -2.83 4.40 5.63
N GLU A 49 -3.07 3.28 4.92
CA GLU A 49 -3.37 3.32 3.48
C GLU A 49 -4.62 4.16 3.16
N GLN A 50 -5.65 4.11 4.02
CA GLN A 50 -6.82 4.97 3.85
C GLN A 50 -6.44 6.46 3.94
N ASN A 51 -5.50 6.84 4.80
CA ASN A 51 -4.99 8.21 4.85
C ASN A 51 -4.23 8.57 3.56
N HIS A 52 -3.46 7.63 2.99
CA HIS A 52 -2.82 7.83 1.69
C HIS A 52 -3.85 8.07 0.58
N VAL A 53 -4.91 7.26 0.54
CA VAL A 53 -6.06 7.45 -0.38
C VAL A 53 -6.64 8.85 -0.25
N ASP A 54 -6.92 9.30 0.97
CA ASP A 54 -7.54 10.60 1.22
C ASP A 54 -6.62 11.77 0.83
N ASN A 55 -5.32 11.64 1.11
CA ASN A 55 -4.29 12.58 0.73
C ASN A 55 -4.20 12.72 -0.81
N ILE A 56 -4.11 11.60 -1.53
CA ILE A 56 -4.04 11.58 -3.00
C ILE A 56 -5.36 12.10 -3.61
N ALA A 57 -6.52 11.69 -3.06
CA ALA A 57 -7.82 12.18 -3.52
C ALA A 57 -7.93 13.70 -3.40
N LYS A 58 -7.45 14.27 -2.29
CA LYS A 58 -7.40 15.73 -2.10
C LYS A 58 -6.55 16.40 -3.19
N LYS A 59 -5.36 15.87 -3.47
CA LYS A 59 -4.48 16.43 -4.51
C LYS A 59 -5.06 16.31 -5.91
N ILE A 60 -5.78 15.24 -6.23
CA ILE A 60 -6.52 15.11 -7.50
C ILE A 60 -7.57 16.22 -7.62
N ARG A 61 -8.36 16.48 -6.55
CA ARG A 61 -9.37 17.56 -6.54
C ARG A 61 -8.76 18.94 -6.67
N GLU A 62 -7.68 19.24 -5.97
CA GLU A 62 -6.93 20.51 -6.07
C GLU A 62 -6.45 20.76 -7.50
N LEU A 63 -6.15 19.71 -8.25
CA LEU A 63 -5.82 19.76 -9.66
C LEU A 63 -7.04 19.77 -10.60
N GLY A 64 -8.27 19.86 -10.05
CA GLY A 64 -9.51 19.90 -10.84
C GLY A 64 -9.89 18.56 -11.45
N GLY A 65 -9.39 17.44 -10.93
CA GLY A 65 -9.80 16.09 -11.28
C GLY A 65 -10.83 15.51 -10.27
N ASN A 66 -11.46 14.39 -10.64
CA ASN A 66 -12.29 13.60 -9.73
C ASN A 66 -11.56 12.30 -9.39
N PRO A 67 -11.33 11.99 -8.10
CA PRO A 67 -10.72 10.73 -7.72
C PRO A 67 -11.52 9.55 -8.27
N THR A 68 -10.87 8.72 -9.08
CA THR A 68 -11.50 7.57 -9.74
C THR A 68 -10.53 6.41 -9.70
N ARG A 69 -11.00 5.24 -9.26
CA ARG A 69 -10.21 4.00 -9.28
C ARG A 69 -10.02 3.58 -10.74
N LEU A 70 -8.78 3.45 -11.17
CA LEU A 70 -8.48 2.91 -12.49
C LEU A 70 -8.78 1.42 -12.48
N GLY A 71 -9.60 0.97 -13.42
CA GLY A 71 -9.96 -0.46 -13.54
C GLY A 71 -11.21 -0.89 -12.80
N ASP A 72 -11.97 0.01 -12.14
CA ASP A 72 -13.30 -0.33 -11.58
C ASP A 72 -14.26 -0.89 -12.65
N ILE A 73 -14.00 -0.56 -13.91
CA ILE A 73 -14.75 -1.08 -15.07
C ILE A 73 -14.29 -2.52 -15.40
N VAL A 74 -13.04 -2.89 -15.06
CA VAL A 74 -12.43 -4.16 -15.50
C VAL A 74 -12.37 -5.20 -14.38
N ALA A 75 -12.08 -4.79 -13.14
CA ALA A 75 -11.91 -5.72 -12.04
C ALA A 75 -12.15 -5.04 -10.67
N PRO A 76 -13.40 -4.80 -10.29
CA PRO A 76 -13.75 -4.24 -9.00
C PRO A 76 -13.32 -5.19 -7.87
N ASN A 77 -12.84 -4.61 -6.76
CA ASN A 77 -12.43 -5.34 -5.55
C ASN A 77 -11.20 -6.28 -5.71
N LEU A 78 -10.30 -6.02 -6.64
CA LEU A 78 -9.09 -6.84 -6.80
C LEU A 78 -8.27 -6.97 -5.51
N GLY A 79 -8.08 -5.90 -4.77
CA GLY A 79 -7.36 -5.93 -3.49
C GLY A 79 -8.01 -6.85 -2.47
N LYS A 80 -9.35 -6.82 -2.38
CA LYS A 80 -10.12 -7.67 -1.48
C LYS A 80 -10.04 -9.15 -1.84
N ILE A 81 -10.14 -9.48 -3.14
CA ILE A 81 -9.99 -10.84 -3.65
C ILE A 81 -8.56 -11.33 -3.39
N ALA A 82 -7.56 -10.53 -3.73
CA ALA A 82 -6.16 -10.84 -3.48
C ALA A 82 -5.88 -11.04 -1.98
N GLY A 83 -6.43 -10.18 -1.11
CA GLY A 83 -6.28 -10.28 0.34
C GLY A 83 -6.83 -11.59 0.90
N ASN A 84 -8.02 -11.99 0.47
CA ASN A 84 -8.61 -13.26 0.87
C ASN A 84 -7.77 -14.45 0.40
N THR A 85 -7.37 -14.46 -0.88
CA THR A 85 -6.57 -15.56 -1.44
C THR A 85 -5.21 -15.66 -0.76
N MET A 86 -4.50 -14.55 -0.59
CA MET A 86 -3.19 -14.53 0.07
C MET A 86 -3.29 -14.89 1.56
N GLY A 87 -4.31 -14.42 2.26
CA GLY A 87 -4.54 -14.76 3.66
C GLY A 87 -4.83 -16.27 3.85
N LEU A 88 -5.63 -16.88 3.01
CA LEU A 88 -5.90 -18.32 3.02
C LEU A 88 -4.67 -19.16 2.66
N SER A 89 -3.73 -18.62 1.88
CA SER A 89 -2.46 -19.28 1.54
C SER A 89 -1.45 -19.29 2.70
N GLY A 90 -1.78 -18.64 3.81
CA GLY A 90 -1.01 -18.59 5.04
C GLY A 90 -0.13 -17.36 5.19
N LEU A 91 0.17 -17.04 6.45
CA LEU A 91 0.83 -15.81 6.86
C LEU A 91 2.14 -15.53 6.11
N LYS A 92 3.00 -16.54 5.96
CA LYS A 92 4.30 -16.34 5.31
C LYS A 92 4.18 -15.92 3.84
N ILE A 93 3.20 -16.45 3.12
CA ILE A 93 2.94 -16.09 1.72
C ILE A 93 2.37 -14.68 1.65
N ALA A 94 1.40 -14.36 2.52
CA ALA A 94 0.83 -13.03 2.63
C ALA A 94 1.91 -11.96 2.90
N LEU A 95 2.76 -12.16 3.92
CA LEU A 95 3.84 -11.22 4.26
C LEU A 95 4.84 -11.01 3.10
N LYS A 96 5.20 -12.08 2.37
CA LYS A 96 6.09 -11.95 1.20
C LYS A 96 5.45 -11.15 0.07
N ALA A 97 4.18 -11.41 -0.22
CA ALA A 97 3.45 -10.70 -1.24
C ALA A 97 3.27 -9.21 -0.88
N ASN A 98 2.89 -8.94 0.38
CA ASN A 98 2.76 -7.58 0.88
C ASN A 98 4.08 -6.82 0.78
N ARG A 99 5.20 -7.39 1.23
CA ARG A 99 6.52 -6.77 1.09
C ARG A 99 6.86 -6.40 -0.36
N LEU A 100 6.49 -7.24 -1.34
CA LEU A 100 6.72 -6.95 -2.75
C LEU A 100 5.82 -5.80 -3.24
N LEU A 101 4.57 -5.73 -2.77
CA LEU A 101 3.65 -4.64 -3.10
C LEU A 101 4.16 -3.31 -2.56
N GLU A 102 4.57 -3.26 -1.28
CA GLU A 102 5.14 -2.05 -0.68
C GLU A 102 6.45 -1.62 -1.38
N SER A 103 7.33 -2.58 -1.70
CA SER A 103 8.55 -2.26 -2.44
C SER A 103 8.25 -1.64 -3.82
N LYS A 104 7.15 -2.04 -4.46
CA LYS A 104 6.68 -1.44 -5.71
C LYS A 104 6.13 -0.04 -5.48
N ALA A 105 5.33 0.17 -4.42
CA ALA A 105 4.81 1.47 -4.03
C ALA A 105 5.96 2.45 -3.74
N ILE A 106 6.95 2.05 -2.94
CA ILE A 106 8.18 2.84 -2.66
C ILE A 106 8.81 3.31 -3.97
N SER A 107 9.10 2.38 -4.88
CA SER A 107 9.73 2.73 -6.18
C SER A 107 8.90 3.72 -7.00
N ASP A 108 7.58 3.57 -7.01
CA ASP A 108 6.69 4.46 -7.75
C ASP A 108 6.64 5.86 -7.11
N TYR A 109 6.59 5.96 -5.76
CA TYR A 109 6.66 7.23 -5.02
C TYR A 109 7.97 7.96 -5.29
N GLU A 110 9.12 7.29 -5.15
CA GLU A 110 10.44 7.85 -5.41
C GLU A 110 10.55 8.40 -6.84
N LEU A 111 10.05 7.67 -7.83
CA LEU A 111 10.05 8.10 -9.22
C LEU A 111 9.20 9.36 -9.45
N LEU A 112 7.99 9.42 -8.84
CA LEU A 112 7.13 10.59 -8.98
C LEU A 112 7.72 11.81 -8.27
N ILE A 113 8.23 11.66 -7.05
CA ILE A 113 8.90 12.74 -6.31
C ILE A 113 10.06 13.30 -7.13
N LYS A 114 10.96 12.42 -7.59
CA LYS A 114 12.10 12.81 -8.43
C LYS A 114 11.70 13.56 -9.71
N ASP A 115 10.61 13.13 -10.35
CA ASP A 115 10.09 13.81 -11.56
C ASP A 115 9.54 15.21 -11.23
N LEU A 116 8.91 15.40 -10.06
CA LEU A 116 8.37 16.70 -9.61
C LEU A 116 9.48 17.65 -9.16
N GLU A 117 10.49 17.14 -8.47
CA GLU A 117 11.67 17.92 -8.03
C GLU A 117 12.44 18.52 -9.21
N LYS A 118 12.65 17.74 -10.29
CA LYS A 118 13.33 18.22 -11.51
C LYS A 118 12.67 19.45 -12.13
N ASP A 119 11.35 19.51 -12.04
CA ASP A 119 10.56 20.62 -12.59
C ASP A 119 10.37 21.75 -11.56
N ASN A 120 10.89 21.61 -10.33
CA ASN A 120 10.64 22.48 -9.18
C ASN A 120 9.14 22.82 -9.05
N SER A 121 8.29 21.81 -9.21
CA SER A 121 6.83 21.95 -9.32
C SER A 121 6.12 21.23 -8.18
N HIS A 122 4.99 21.77 -7.75
CA HIS A 122 4.09 21.14 -6.78
C HIS A 122 4.72 20.78 -5.42
N PRO A 123 5.39 21.71 -4.68
CA PRO A 123 6.10 21.41 -3.44
C PRO A 123 5.18 20.80 -2.36
N GLU A 124 3.92 21.23 -2.27
CA GLU A 124 2.95 20.67 -1.32
C GLU A 124 2.48 19.24 -1.69
N LEU A 125 2.56 18.86 -2.95
CA LEU A 125 2.34 17.49 -3.35
C LEU A 125 3.56 16.63 -3.01
N ILE A 126 4.78 17.13 -3.25
CA ILE A 126 6.01 16.41 -2.88
C ILE A 126 5.98 16.05 -1.40
N LYS A 127 5.70 16.99 -0.50
CA LYS A 127 5.59 16.73 0.95
C LYS A 127 4.59 15.61 1.28
N VAL A 128 3.44 15.59 0.62
CA VAL A 128 2.44 14.53 0.82
C VAL A 128 2.97 13.18 0.37
N LEU A 129 3.62 13.12 -0.80
CA LEU A 129 4.20 11.88 -1.33
C LEU A 129 5.36 11.38 -0.46
N GLU A 130 6.19 12.28 0.09
CA GLU A 130 7.28 11.94 1.02
C GLU A 130 6.74 11.34 2.33
N HIS A 131 5.65 11.89 2.88
CA HIS A 131 5.02 11.34 4.08
C HIS A 131 4.49 9.92 3.82
N ASN A 132 3.74 9.74 2.72
CA ASN A 132 3.27 8.40 2.36
C ASN A 132 4.45 7.44 2.16
N LEU A 133 5.52 7.86 1.46
CA LEU A 133 6.73 7.06 1.23
C LEU A 133 7.39 6.58 2.53
N VAL A 134 7.40 7.41 3.59
CA VAL A 134 7.92 7.00 4.91
C VAL A 134 7.10 5.85 5.49
N ASP A 135 5.77 5.91 5.37
CA ASP A 135 4.90 4.85 5.86
C ASP A 135 5.11 3.53 5.08
N GLU A 136 5.31 3.59 3.74
CA GLU A 136 5.65 2.41 2.91
C GLU A 136 6.95 1.73 3.36
N HIS A 137 7.98 2.51 3.71
CA HIS A 137 9.22 1.98 4.27
C HIS A 137 9.00 1.29 5.62
N LEU A 138 8.16 1.85 6.49
CA LEU A 138 7.81 1.26 7.78
C LEU A 138 7.02 -0.05 7.60
N HIS A 139 6.06 -0.10 6.68
CA HIS A 139 5.33 -1.31 6.32
C HIS A 139 6.27 -2.41 5.84
N THR A 140 7.15 -2.09 4.88
CA THR A 140 8.15 -3.03 4.35
C THR A 140 9.06 -3.58 5.45
N ALA A 141 9.60 -2.71 6.31
CA ALA A 141 10.47 -3.11 7.41
C ALA A 141 9.77 -4.06 8.39
N TRP A 142 8.49 -3.79 8.69
CA TRP A 142 7.72 -4.67 9.56
C TRP A 142 7.46 -6.03 8.91
N PHE A 143 7.07 -6.10 7.64
CA PHE A 143 6.89 -7.37 6.94
C PHE A 143 8.18 -8.20 6.90
N GLU A 144 9.33 -7.57 6.74
CA GLU A 144 10.63 -8.24 6.81
C GLU A 144 10.93 -8.77 8.21
N GLN A 145 10.65 -8.00 9.25
CA GLN A 145 10.82 -8.42 10.63
C GLN A 145 9.98 -9.65 10.94
N GLU A 146 8.68 -9.67 10.59
CA GLU A 146 7.79 -10.80 10.81
C GLU A 146 8.23 -12.05 10.02
N LEU A 147 8.67 -11.89 8.78
CA LEU A 147 9.23 -12.98 7.98
C LEU A 147 10.47 -13.59 8.66
N ASN A 148 11.34 -12.77 9.23
CA ASN A 148 12.53 -13.24 9.94
C ASN A 148 12.16 -14.00 11.21
N ILE A 149 11.16 -13.55 11.97
CA ILE A 149 10.64 -14.25 13.15
C ILE A 149 10.11 -15.64 12.76
N LEU A 150 9.27 -15.72 11.72
CA LEU A 150 8.72 -17.00 11.24
C LEU A 150 9.80 -17.97 10.76
N ASN A 151 10.85 -17.48 10.10
CA ASN A 151 11.97 -18.30 9.66
C ASN A 151 12.75 -18.89 10.85
N LYS A 152 13.05 -18.09 11.87
CA LYS A 152 13.75 -18.52 13.09
C LYS A 152 12.94 -19.58 13.86
N GLN A 153 11.62 -19.40 13.98
CA GLN A 153 10.73 -20.38 14.64
C GLN A 153 10.72 -21.72 13.90
N LYS A 154 10.74 -21.70 12.56
CA LYS A 154 10.77 -22.93 11.75
C LYS A 154 12.10 -23.68 11.90
N GLN A 155 13.22 -22.98 12.07
CA GLN A 155 14.53 -23.60 12.32
C GLN A 155 14.57 -24.29 13.69
N LYS A 156 14.06 -23.63 14.75
CA LYS A 156 14.00 -24.21 16.11
C LYS A 156 13.12 -25.46 16.23
N LYS A 157 12.13 -25.63 15.37
CA LYS A 157 11.25 -26.83 15.37
C LYS A 157 11.83 -28.02 14.60
N ARG A 158 12.97 -27.84 13.90
CA ARG A 158 13.66 -28.88 13.12
C ARG A 158 14.87 -29.47 13.85
N LEU A 159 15.26 -28.86 14.96
CA LEU A 159 16.28 -29.34 15.92
C LEU A 159 15.62 -30.07 17.09
#